data_c6439a52ca9555e7298791b51808333a
#
_entry.id   c6439a52ca9555e7298791b51808333a
#
_cell.length_a   1.000
_cell.length_b   1.000
_cell.length_c   1.000
_cell.angle_alpha   90.00
_cell.angle_beta   90.00
_cell.angle_gamma   90.00
#
_symmetry.space_group_name_H-M   'P 1'
#
loop_
_entity.id
_entity.type
_entity.pdbx_description
1 polymer ?
#
loop_
_entity_poly.entity_id
_entity_poly.type
_entity_poly.pdbx_seq_one_letter_code
_entity_poly.pdbx_strand_id
1 'polypeptide(L)'
;MSGKIKQEAISWIKTILLAVILAGAVNSFLIVNAEVPTGSMENTIMTGDHILALRTSYWFSEPEAGDVIVFRYPDDPTGKILYVKRIIGTPGDTVTVTNGEVLVNGKTLDEPYILERTEGEFGPYTVPEDSYFMMGENRNRSVDSRYWDNQFVEKNKILGKVVLRYYKGFKWIS
;
A
#
# COMPACT_ATOMS: atom_id res chain seq x y z
N MET A 1 7.08 32.97 -44.80
CA MET A 1 7.65 32.59 -43.47
C MET A 1 6.59 32.39 -42.39
N SER A 2 5.50 33.16 -42.35
CA SER A 2 4.45 33.09 -41.34
C SER A 2 3.71 31.71 -41.23
N GLY A 3 3.42 31.05 -42.38
CA GLY A 3 2.67 29.77 -42.38
C GLY A 3 3.42 28.61 -41.78
N LYS A 4 4.74 28.51 -41.98
CA LYS A 4 5.56 27.43 -41.40
C LYS A 4 5.65 27.54 -39.88
N ILE A 5 5.86 28.74 -39.35
CA ILE A 5 5.93 28.99 -37.91
C ILE A 5 4.60 28.64 -37.23
N LYS A 6 3.47 28.96 -37.87
CA LYS A 6 2.15 28.60 -37.35
C LYS A 6 1.91 27.07 -37.32
N GLN A 7 2.35 26.36 -38.36
CA GLN A 7 2.26 24.89 -38.43
C GLN A 7 3.16 24.23 -37.39
N GLU A 8 4.38 24.71 -37.18
CA GLU A 8 5.28 24.21 -36.14
C GLU A 8 4.69 24.45 -34.77
N ALA A 9 4.18 25.64 -34.46
CA ALA A 9 3.54 25.95 -33.20
C ALA A 9 2.34 25.02 -32.92
N ILE A 10 1.49 24.77 -33.92
CA ILE A 10 0.36 23.87 -33.80
C ILE A 10 0.85 22.43 -33.52
N SER A 11 1.93 21.96 -34.16
CA SER A 11 2.52 20.66 -33.92
C SER A 11 3.03 20.52 -32.49
N TRP A 12 3.74 21.51 -31.98
CA TRP A 12 4.21 21.55 -30.59
C TRP A 12 3.05 21.51 -29.59
N ILE A 13 2.00 22.30 -29.83
CA ILE A 13 0.80 22.30 -28.96
C ILE A 13 0.17 20.91 -28.92
N LYS A 14 0.00 20.25 -30.07
CA LYS A 14 -0.54 18.88 -30.13
C LYS A 14 0.33 17.89 -29.36
N THR A 15 1.64 17.97 -29.50
CA THR A 15 2.58 17.08 -28.80
C THR A 15 2.52 17.28 -27.29
N ILE A 16 2.52 18.54 -26.83
CA ILE A 16 2.39 18.86 -25.41
C ILE A 16 1.05 18.38 -24.84
N LEU A 17 -0.05 18.63 -25.58
CA LEU A 17 -1.38 18.17 -25.16
C LEU A 17 -1.44 16.64 -25.03
N LEU A 18 -0.90 15.92 -26.01
CA LEU A 18 -0.81 14.46 -25.96
C LEU A 18 0.02 13.99 -24.77
N ALA A 19 1.17 14.62 -24.52
CA ALA A 19 2.03 14.28 -23.39
C ALA A 19 1.32 14.50 -22.05
N VAL A 20 0.58 15.59 -21.89
CA VAL A 20 -0.22 15.88 -20.68
C VAL A 20 -1.33 14.84 -20.49
N ILE A 21 -2.04 14.47 -21.57
CA ILE A 21 -3.08 13.45 -21.51
C ILE A 21 -2.49 12.10 -21.11
N LEU A 22 -1.37 11.70 -21.72
CA LEU A 22 -0.70 10.43 -21.39
C LEU A 22 -0.18 10.42 -19.94
N ALA A 23 0.46 11.51 -19.51
CA ALA A 23 0.92 11.65 -18.12
C ALA A 23 -0.25 11.56 -17.13
N GLY A 24 -1.37 12.23 -17.42
CA GLY A 24 -2.59 12.15 -16.63
C GLY A 24 -3.17 10.73 -16.59
N ALA A 25 -3.19 10.04 -17.72
CA ALA A 25 -3.63 8.64 -17.79
C ALA A 25 -2.73 7.72 -16.96
N VAL A 26 -1.42 7.81 -17.10
CA VAL A 26 -0.46 7.03 -16.30
C VAL A 26 -0.69 7.26 -14.81
N ASN A 27 -0.76 8.52 -14.39
CA ASN A 27 -0.96 8.87 -12.98
C ASN A 27 -2.31 8.36 -12.43
N SER A 28 -3.37 8.40 -13.23
CA SER A 28 -4.71 8.00 -12.78
C SER A 28 -4.92 6.49 -12.76
N PHE A 29 -4.37 5.78 -13.74
CA PHE A 29 -4.66 4.36 -13.93
C PHE A 29 -3.56 3.41 -13.46
N LEU A 30 -2.30 3.84 -13.47
CA LEU A 30 -1.18 2.93 -13.20
C LEU A 30 -0.53 3.16 -11.84
N ILE A 31 -0.60 4.39 -11.30
CA ILE A 31 0.16 4.79 -10.13
C ILE A 31 -0.75 5.32 -9.02
N VAL A 32 -0.39 5.04 -7.78
CA VAL A 32 -0.85 5.76 -6.59
C VAL A 32 0.35 6.50 -6.03
N ASN A 33 0.26 7.83 -5.98
CA ASN A 33 1.25 8.67 -5.34
C ASN A 33 0.62 9.28 -4.08
N ALA A 34 1.24 9.06 -2.92
CA ALA A 34 0.70 9.50 -1.64
C ALA A 34 1.82 9.94 -0.69
N GLU A 35 1.51 10.92 0.15
CA GLU A 35 2.28 11.26 1.35
C GLU A 35 1.79 10.40 2.51
N VAL A 36 2.71 9.93 3.35
CA VAL A 36 2.41 9.09 4.52
C VAL A 36 2.43 9.95 5.79
N PRO A 37 1.26 10.32 6.34
CA PRO A 37 1.18 11.25 7.45
C PRO A 37 1.44 10.62 8.83
N THR A 38 1.52 9.29 8.93
CA THR A 38 1.60 8.56 10.19
C THR A 38 2.81 7.62 10.26
N GLY A 39 3.28 7.36 11.48
CA GLY A 39 4.44 6.50 11.73
C GLY A 39 4.15 5.01 11.83
N SER A 40 2.99 4.52 11.40
CA SER A 40 2.60 3.11 11.55
C SER A 40 3.47 2.12 10.74
N MET A 41 4.20 2.61 9.73
CA MET A 41 5.11 1.83 8.88
C MET A 41 6.57 2.24 9.10
N GLU A 42 6.86 2.93 10.21
CA GLU A 42 8.22 3.26 10.60
C GLU A 42 9.01 1.99 10.87
N ASN A 43 10.04 2.01 10.42
CA ASN A 43 11.31 1.55 9.95
C ASN A 43 11.42 1.54 8.41
N THR A 44 10.40 1.11 7.68
CA THR A 44 10.44 1.07 6.21
C THR A 44 9.99 2.38 5.58
N ILE A 45 8.89 2.95 6.06
CA ILE A 45 8.33 4.21 5.57
C ILE A 45 8.14 5.15 6.74
N MET A 46 8.81 6.30 6.69
CA MET A 46 8.79 7.29 7.77
C MET A 46 7.64 8.28 7.60
N THR A 47 7.23 8.89 8.70
CA THR A 47 6.27 10.00 8.66
C THR A 47 6.77 11.13 7.75
N GLY A 48 5.91 11.57 6.82
CA GLY A 48 6.19 12.59 5.81
C GLY A 48 6.93 12.07 4.58
N ASP A 49 7.16 10.76 4.47
CA ASP A 49 7.67 10.17 3.23
C ASP A 49 6.59 10.19 2.13
N HIS A 50 7.05 10.30 0.89
CA HIS A 50 6.24 10.09 -0.29
C HIS A 50 6.48 8.71 -0.84
N ILE A 51 5.40 8.02 -1.19
CA ILE A 51 5.43 6.66 -1.74
C ILE A 51 4.81 6.61 -3.13
N LEU A 52 5.32 5.67 -3.90
CA LEU A 52 4.76 5.31 -5.19
C LEU A 52 4.32 3.86 -5.14
N ALA A 53 3.03 3.63 -5.37
CA ALA A 53 2.47 2.30 -5.49
C ALA A 53 1.96 2.04 -6.90
N LEU A 54 2.14 0.81 -7.39
CA LEU A 54 1.70 0.39 -8.72
C LEU A 54 0.36 -0.33 -8.61
N ARG A 55 -0.65 0.19 -9.30
CA ARG A 55 -1.96 -0.45 -9.44
C ARG A 55 -1.89 -1.72 -10.27
N THR A 56 -0.95 -1.76 -11.20
CA THR A 56 -0.76 -2.86 -12.14
C THR A 56 -0.19 -4.12 -11.50
N SER A 57 0.37 -4.04 -10.29
CA SER A 57 1.00 -5.16 -9.61
C SER A 57 0.05 -6.35 -9.43
N TYR A 58 -1.25 -6.09 -9.30
CA TYR A 58 -2.25 -7.12 -9.04
C TYR A 58 -3.25 -7.32 -10.21
N TRP A 59 -2.87 -6.90 -11.42
CA TRP A 59 -3.69 -7.16 -12.61
C TRP A 59 -3.60 -8.62 -13.07
N PHE A 60 -2.46 -9.27 -12.83
CA PHE A 60 -2.16 -10.63 -13.28
C PHE A 60 -1.58 -11.52 -12.15
N SER A 61 -1.57 -11.03 -10.93
CA SER A 61 -1.11 -11.75 -9.74
C SER A 61 -1.99 -11.42 -8.55
N GLU A 62 -1.92 -12.26 -7.54
CA GLU A 62 -2.56 -12.00 -6.25
C GLU A 62 -1.62 -11.22 -5.32
N PRO A 63 -2.17 -10.43 -4.38
CA PRO A 63 -1.38 -9.89 -3.28
C PRO A 63 -0.83 -11.02 -2.40
N GLU A 64 0.43 -10.89 -2.01
CA GLU A 64 1.16 -11.91 -1.25
C GLU A 64 1.49 -11.43 0.17
N ALA A 65 1.68 -12.38 1.10
CA ALA A 65 2.20 -12.08 2.43
C ALA A 65 3.56 -11.39 2.33
N GLY A 66 3.74 -10.31 3.10
CA GLY A 66 4.93 -9.47 3.03
C GLY A 66 4.77 -8.23 2.15
N ASP A 67 3.82 -8.16 1.22
CA ASP A 67 3.60 -6.98 0.39
C ASP A 67 3.19 -5.77 1.23
N VAL A 68 3.80 -4.62 0.96
CA VAL A 68 3.34 -3.33 1.48
C VAL A 68 2.38 -2.71 0.48
N ILE A 69 1.15 -2.45 0.90
CA ILE A 69 0.09 -2.01 0.00
C ILE A 69 -0.57 -0.71 0.44
N VAL A 70 -1.08 0.04 -0.55
CA VAL A 70 -2.03 1.13 -0.35
C VAL A 70 -3.43 0.60 -0.57
N PHE A 71 -4.35 0.88 0.35
CA PHE A 71 -5.73 0.43 0.27
C PHE A 71 -6.70 1.42 0.90
N ARG A 72 -8.00 1.27 0.62
CA ARG A 72 -9.07 2.03 1.28
C ARG A 72 -9.34 1.42 2.65
N TYR A 73 -9.37 2.27 3.67
CA TYR A 73 -9.66 1.84 5.04
C TYR A 73 -11.02 1.11 5.11
N PRO A 74 -11.07 -0.12 5.67
CA PRO A 74 -12.27 -0.94 5.60
C PRO A 74 -13.49 -0.34 6.33
N ASP A 75 -13.27 0.39 7.44
CA ASP A 75 -14.35 1.01 8.22
C ASP A 75 -14.72 2.43 7.76
N ASP A 76 -14.12 2.92 6.66
CA ASP A 76 -14.51 4.19 6.06
C ASP A 76 -15.63 3.98 5.01
N PRO A 77 -16.90 4.38 5.34
CA PRO A 77 -18.01 4.24 4.41
C PRO A 77 -17.88 5.13 3.18
N THR A 78 -17.03 6.16 3.25
CA THR A 78 -16.80 7.08 2.12
C THR A 78 -15.77 6.54 1.13
N GLY A 79 -14.95 5.57 1.53
CA GLY A 79 -13.86 5.00 0.74
C GLY A 79 -12.75 5.98 0.37
N LYS A 80 -12.66 7.12 1.08
CA LYS A 80 -11.69 8.19 0.80
C LYS A 80 -10.42 8.08 1.62
N ILE A 81 -10.50 7.46 2.80
CA ILE A 81 -9.35 7.31 3.70
C ILE A 81 -8.46 6.19 3.18
N LEU A 82 -7.21 6.53 2.92
CA LEU A 82 -6.20 5.58 2.45
C LEU A 82 -5.24 5.21 3.57
N TYR A 83 -4.95 3.93 3.68
CA TYR A 83 -3.95 3.38 4.59
C TYR A 83 -2.83 2.69 3.83
N VAL A 84 -1.68 2.62 4.50
CA VAL A 84 -0.51 1.84 4.06
C VAL A 84 -0.17 0.86 5.17
N LYS A 85 -0.16 -0.43 4.87
CA LYS A 85 0.19 -1.51 5.80
C LYS A 85 0.86 -2.67 5.04
N ARG A 86 1.42 -3.60 5.81
CA ARG A 86 1.98 -4.85 5.29
C ARG A 86 0.93 -5.95 5.38
N ILE A 87 0.83 -6.78 4.35
CA ILE A 87 0.05 -8.01 4.37
C ILE A 87 0.75 -9.03 5.26
N ILE A 88 0.05 -9.52 6.27
CA ILE A 88 0.54 -10.54 7.19
C ILE A 88 -0.15 -11.88 6.93
N GLY A 89 -1.46 -11.87 6.66
CA GLY A 89 -2.22 -13.06 6.32
C GLY A 89 -2.94 -12.90 5.00
N THR A 90 -2.93 -13.96 4.21
CA THR A 90 -3.63 -14.11 2.92
C THR A 90 -4.85 -15.02 3.08
N PRO A 91 -5.76 -15.13 2.08
CA PRO A 91 -6.95 -15.97 2.18
C PRO A 91 -6.66 -17.39 2.70
N GLY A 92 -7.41 -17.81 3.72
CA GLY A 92 -7.26 -19.11 4.38
C GLY A 92 -6.22 -19.17 5.50
N ASP A 93 -5.34 -18.18 5.63
CA ASP A 93 -4.36 -18.16 6.73
C ASP A 93 -5.03 -17.89 8.08
N THR A 94 -4.44 -18.47 9.13
CA THR A 94 -4.80 -18.15 10.51
C THR A 94 -3.69 -17.35 11.16
N VAL A 95 -4.00 -16.11 11.56
CA VAL A 95 -3.07 -15.19 12.21
C VAL A 95 -3.32 -15.15 13.71
N THR A 96 -2.26 -15.28 14.50
CA THR A 96 -2.28 -15.15 15.95
C THR A 96 -1.13 -14.29 16.41
N VAL A 97 -1.37 -13.44 17.39
CA VAL A 97 -0.29 -12.70 18.09
C VAL A 97 -0.25 -13.19 19.52
N THR A 98 0.87 -13.75 19.92
CA THR A 98 1.08 -14.28 21.28
C THR A 98 2.56 -14.19 21.68
N ASN A 99 2.82 -13.93 22.96
CA ASN A 99 4.16 -13.79 23.51
C ASN A 99 5.06 -12.78 22.78
N GLY A 100 4.46 -11.76 22.16
CA GLY A 100 5.16 -10.73 21.40
C GLY A 100 5.53 -11.11 19.96
N GLU A 101 5.08 -12.26 19.50
CA GLU A 101 5.36 -12.79 18.16
C GLU A 101 4.07 -12.93 17.34
N VAL A 102 4.20 -12.77 16.03
CA VAL A 102 3.11 -13.05 15.07
C VAL A 102 3.30 -14.46 14.53
N LEU A 103 2.25 -15.25 14.61
CA LEU A 103 2.21 -16.58 14.03
C LEU A 103 1.22 -16.61 12.87
N VAL A 104 1.64 -17.21 11.76
CA VAL A 104 0.78 -17.52 10.62
C VAL A 104 0.73 -19.03 10.48
N ASN A 105 -0.48 -19.59 10.55
CA ASN A 105 -0.72 -21.05 10.53
C ASN A 105 0.10 -21.80 11.61
N GLY A 106 0.24 -21.19 12.79
CA GLY A 106 0.97 -21.74 13.93
C GLY A 106 2.50 -21.66 13.82
N LYS A 107 3.04 -21.02 12.79
CA LYS A 107 4.49 -20.80 12.61
C LYS A 107 4.83 -19.34 12.86
N THR A 108 5.84 -19.08 13.69
CA THR A 108 6.35 -17.73 13.91
C THR A 108 6.82 -17.10 12.59
N LEU A 109 6.32 -15.91 12.30
CA LEU A 109 6.70 -15.13 11.13
C LEU A 109 8.07 -14.49 11.36
N ASP A 110 8.98 -14.57 10.37
CA ASP A 110 10.23 -13.83 10.38
C ASP A 110 10.00 -12.37 9.96
N GLU A 111 10.28 -11.44 10.86
CA GLU A 111 9.89 -10.04 10.71
C GLU A 111 11.06 -9.07 10.92
N PRO A 112 12.07 -9.09 10.05
CA PRO A 112 13.26 -8.24 10.21
C PRO A 112 12.96 -6.74 10.06
N TYR A 113 11.74 -6.39 9.67
CA TYR A 113 11.29 -5.01 9.46
C TYR A 113 10.67 -4.36 10.70
N ILE A 114 10.34 -5.12 11.76
CA ILE A 114 9.80 -4.54 12.99
C ILE A 114 10.90 -4.00 13.90
N LEU A 115 10.59 -2.99 14.71
CA LEU A 115 11.53 -2.40 15.67
C LEU A 115 11.42 -3.02 17.05
N GLU A 116 10.25 -3.54 17.40
CA GLU A 116 9.93 -4.06 18.72
C GLU A 116 8.92 -5.20 18.63
N ARG A 117 8.89 -6.04 19.65
CA ARG A 117 7.89 -7.11 19.76
C ARG A 117 6.48 -6.53 19.86
N THR A 118 5.51 -7.26 19.34
CA THR A 118 4.10 -6.85 19.36
C THR A 118 3.52 -6.99 20.77
N GLU A 119 2.99 -5.93 21.33
CA GLU A 119 2.27 -5.99 22.60
C GLU A 119 0.85 -6.54 22.42
N GLY A 120 0.35 -7.23 23.46
CA GLY A 120 -1.00 -7.79 23.49
C GLY A 120 -1.10 -9.19 22.88
N GLU A 121 -2.27 -9.79 23.11
CA GLU A 121 -2.67 -11.10 22.60
C GLU A 121 -3.83 -10.89 21.63
N PHE A 122 -3.75 -11.42 20.41
CA PHE A 122 -4.76 -11.24 19.38
C PHE A 122 -5.00 -12.51 18.60
N GLY A 123 -6.25 -12.75 18.22
CA GLY A 123 -6.65 -13.89 17.41
C GLY A 123 -6.98 -15.14 18.24
N PRO A 124 -7.00 -16.33 17.62
CA PRO A 124 -6.71 -16.55 16.20
C PRO A 124 -7.75 -15.92 15.27
N TYR A 125 -7.27 -15.32 14.16
CA TYR A 125 -8.11 -14.78 13.09
C TYR A 125 -7.90 -15.58 11.82
N THR A 126 -8.95 -16.21 11.31
CA THR A 126 -8.90 -16.86 10.00
C THR A 126 -9.27 -15.87 8.91
N VAL A 127 -8.38 -15.65 7.97
CA VAL A 127 -8.56 -14.69 6.88
C VAL A 127 -9.58 -15.24 5.87
N PRO A 128 -10.69 -14.52 5.63
CA PRO A 128 -11.69 -14.95 4.64
C PRO A 128 -11.14 -14.96 3.21
N GLU A 129 -11.84 -15.66 2.32
CA GLU A 129 -11.59 -15.58 0.87
C GLU A 129 -11.63 -14.12 0.38
N ASP A 130 -10.80 -13.80 -0.59
CA ASP A 130 -10.65 -12.46 -1.17
C ASP A 130 -10.35 -11.35 -0.16
N SER A 131 -9.76 -11.68 0.99
CA SER A 131 -9.45 -10.75 2.06
C SER A 131 -8.03 -10.93 2.58
N TYR A 132 -7.52 -9.90 3.26
CA TYR A 132 -6.15 -9.85 3.76
C TYR A 132 -6.11 -9.29 5.18
N PHE A 133 -5.23 -9.85 6.02
CA PHE A 133 -4.96 -9.35 7.35
C PHE A 133 -3.73 -8.44 7.32
N MET A 134 -3.89 -7.22 7.79
CA MET A 134 -2.92 -6.16 7.64
C MET A 134 -2.31 -5.77 8.99
N MET A 135 -0.99 -5.58 9.05
CA MET A 135 -0.37 -4.96 10.23
C MET A 135 0.61 -3.85 9.83
N GLY A 136 0.73 -2.86 10.71
CA GLY A 136 1.81 -1.89 10.62
C GLY A 136 3.14 -2.50 11.09
N GLU A 137 4.25 -1.97 10.61
CA GLU A 137 5.59 -2.38 11.06
C GLU A 137 5.93 -1.83 12.44
N ASN A 138 5.48 -0.60 12.74
CA ASN A 138 5.53 0.00 14.07
C ASN A 138 4.38 -0.57 14.91
N ARG A 139 4.57 -1.80 15.40
CA ARG A 139 3.54 -2.68 15.96
C ARG A 139 2.69 -2.04 17.05
N ASN A 140 3.32 -1.34 17.97
CA ASN A 140 2.65 -0.79 19.15
C ASN A 140 2.12 0.63 18.92
N ARG A 141 2.39 1.21 17.73
CA ARG A 141 1.88 2.51 17.28
C ARG A 141 1.09 2.42 15.97
N SER A 142 0.52 1.26 15.68
CA SER A 142 -0.29 1.01 14.50
C SER A 142 -1.72 0.63 14.88
N VAL A 143 -2.68 1.37 14.34
CA VAL A 143 -4.09 0.94 14.30
C VAL A 143 -4.28 0.19 12.98
N ASP A 144 -4.47 -1.12 13.08
CA ASP A 144 -4.54 -2.05 11.94
C ASP A 144 -5.56 -3.17 12.17
N SER A 145 -5.51 -4.24 11.43
CA SER A 145 -6.47 -5.36 11.48
C SER A 145 -6.72 -5.92 12.88
N ARG A 146 -5.82 -5.72 13.81
CA ARG A 146 -6.01 -6.13 15.21
C ARG A 146 -7.08 -5.32 15.94
N TYR A 147 -7.35 -4.10 15.46
CA TYR A 147 -8.16 -3.09 16.17
C TYR A 147 -9.36 -2.59 15.38
N TRP A 148 -9.44 -2.88 14.07
CA TRP A 148 -10.55 -2.43 13.23
C TRP A 148 -11.81 -3.25 13.47
N ASP A 149 -12.98 -2.64 13.26
CA ASP A 149 -14.27 -3.34 13.31
C ASP A 149 -14.35 -4.36 12.16
N ASN A 150 -14.00 -3.93 10.94
CA ASN A 150 -13.75 -4.82 9.81
C ASN A 150 -12.28 -5.21 9.79
N GLN A 151 -11.94 -6.30 10.45
CA GLN A 151 -10.55 -6.75 10.63
C GLN A 151 -9.80 -7.06 9.33
N PHE A 152 -10.52 -7.28 8.24
CA PHE A 152 -9.93 -7.72 6.98
C PHE A 152 -10.11 -6.67 5.87
N VAL A 153 -9.12 -6.56 5.01
CA VAL A 153 -9.16 -5.73 3.82
C VAL A 153 -9.55 -6.59 2.64
N GLU A 154 -10.73 -6.33 2.07
CA GLU A 154 -11.15 -6.99 0.84
C GLU A 154 -10.23 -6.61 -0.34
N LYS A 155 -9.99 -7.56 -1.24
CA LYS A 155 -9.14 -7.40 -2.43
C LYS A 155 -9.51 -6.16 -3.26
N ASN A 156 -10.80 -5.89 -3.41
CA ASN A 156 -11.32 -4.75 -4.18
C ASN A 156 -10.98 -3.38 -3.55
N LYS A 157 -10.59 -3.35 -2.27
CA LYS A 157 -10.13 -2.14 -1.58
C LYS A 157 -8.65 -1.87 -1.78
N ILE A 158 -7.87 -2.83 -2.27
CA ILE A 158 -6.45 -2.68 -2.55
C ILE A 158 -6.25 -1.80 -3.79
N LEU A 159 -5.44 -0.76 -3.66
CA LEU A 159 -5.17 0.19 -4.73
C LEU A 159 -3.85 -0.08 -5.46
N GLY A 160 -2.88 -0.71 -4.80
CA GLY A 160 -1.61 -1.06 -5.42
C GLY A 160 -0.51 -1.42 -4.41
N LYS A 161 0.54 -2.07 -4.92
CA LYS A 161 1.74 -2.44 -4.17
C LYS A 161 2.70 -1.26 -4.12
N VAL A 162 3.15 -0.89 -2.93
CA VAL A 162 4.19 0.13 -2.75
C VAL A 162 5.51 -0.43 -3.26
N VAL A 163 6.11 0.27 -4.19
CA VAL A 163 7.39 -0.15 -4.81
C VAL A 163 8.53 0.79 -4.49
N LEU A 164 8.23 2.04 -4.18
CA LEU A 164 9.25 3.06 -3.96
C LEU A 164 8.81 4.04 -2.88
N ARG A 165 9.71 4.33 -1.97
CA ARG A 165 9.70 5.51 -1.15
C ARG A 165 10.68 6.52 -1.75
N TYR A 166 10.22 7.74 -1.96
CA TYR A 166 11.04 8.83 -2.45
C TYR A 166 10.86 10.06 -1.57
N TYR A 167 11.47 11.11 -1.61
CA TYR A 167 11.51 12.22 -0.66
C TYR A 167 12.28 11.85 0.62
N LYS A 168 13.26 12.67 0.96
CA LYS A 168 14.29 12.41 1.99
C LYS A 168 15.11 11.13 1.75
N GLY A 169 15.20 10.70 0.49
CA GLY A 169 15.96 9.52 0.06
C GLY A 169 15.12 8.53 -0.72
N PHE A 170 15.75 7.79 -1.62
CA PHE A 170 15.11 6.73 -2.41
C PHE A 170 15.33 5.38 -1.74
N LYS A 171 14.27 4.60 -1.55
CA LYS A 171 14.32 3.22 -1.07
C LYS A 171 13.30 2.39 -1.83
N TRP A 172 13.76 1.32 -2.47
CA TRP A 172 12.86 0.31 -3.01
C TRP A 172 12.22 -0.47 -1.86
N ILE A 173 10.94 -0.74 -1.98
CA ILE A 173 10.15 -1.52 -1.03
C ILE A 173 9.87 -2.87 -1.67
N SER A 174 10.29 -3.93 -1.00
CA SER A 174 10.08 -5.33 -1.42
C SER A 174 9.24 -6.05 -0.38
#